data_b1885433965254f299c552403c052153
#
_entry.id   b1885433965254f299c552403c052153
#
_cell.length_a   1.000
_cell.length_b   1.000
_cell.length_c   1.000
_cell.angle_alpha   90.00
_cell.angle_beta   90.00
_cell.angle_gamma   90.00
#
_symmetry.space_group_name_H-M   'P 1'
#
loop_
_entity.id
_entity.type
_entity.pdbx_description
1 polymer ?
#
loop_
_entity_poly.entity_id
_entity_poly.type
_entity_poly.pdbx_seq_one_letter_code
_entity_poly.pdbx_strand_id
1 'polypeptide(L)'
;IYPDDHQIVSVFPNEINVYGEDLSKIDYEVETVEKYTEVAEKGGFEHFMLKEIYEQPKALQDSQTELFVNSPLENLHLNWKIGSISVVACGTSYHAGLVGKYVIEQLTAIPVSVHYASEFRYAAPVQGVGGLMSSRPLVVLISQSGETADTLAAARAAKQQGCHTVAICNVPGSRITREVDGVIITKSGQEVGVAATKTFLTQMQALYALAMHLAFQSGSIDHVMLKNWENAVSYTHLTLPTT
;
A
#
# COMPACT_ATOMS: atom_id res chain seq x y z
N ILE A 1 6.47 -20.06 1.43
CA ILE A 1 7.11 -20.22 0.11
C ILE A 1 6.24 -19.57 -0.93
N TYR A 2 6.84 -18.77 -1.77
CA TYR A 2 6.18 -18.09 -2.89
C TYR A 2 6.82 -18.62 -4.18
N PRO A 3 6.17 -19.56 -4.89
CA PRO A 3 6.72 -20.06 -6.14
C PRO A 3 6.69 -18.97 -7.21
N ASP A 4 7.73 -18.95 -8.05
CA ASP A 4 7.72 -18.14 -9.27
C ASP A 4 6.86 -18.78 -10.35
N ASP A 5 6.61 -18.03 -11.43
CA ASP A 5 5.89 -18.57 -12.59
C ASP A 5 6.67 -19.80 -13.12
N HIS A 6 5.95 -20.84 -13.52
CA HIS A 6 6.48 -22.11 -14.04
C HIS A 6 7.19 -23.02 -13.01
N GLN A 7 7.03 -22.76 -11.72
CA GLN A 7 7.50 -23.68 -10.68
C GLN A 7 6.37 -24.58 -10.19
N ILE A 8 6.71 -25.81 -9.82
CA ILE A 8 5.81 -26.79 -9.20
C ILE A 8 6.22 -26.97 -7.76
N VAL A 9 5.27 -26.84 -6.84
CA VAL A 9 5.52 -27.08 -5.41
C VAL A 9 4.74 -28.31 -4.96
N SER A 10 5.46 -29.30 -4.40
CA SER A 10 4.86 -30.44 -3.71
C SER A 10 4.97 -30.28 -2.22
N VAL A 11 3.83 -30.40 -1.52
CA VAL A 11 3.76 -30.21 -0.06
C VAL A 11 3.36 -31.52 0.60
N PHE A 12 4.20 -32.00 1.50
CA PHE A 12 3.97 -33.16 2.37
C PHE A 12 3.93 -32.70 3.82
N PRO A 13 3.46 -33.50 4.78
CA PRO A 13 3.37 -33.08 6.17
C PRO A 13 4.69 -32.58 6.78
N ASN A 14 5.82 -33.11 6.34
CA ASN A 14 7.15 -32.79 6.87
C ASN A 14 8.17 -32.36 5.80
N GLU A 15 7.73 -32.17 4.57
CA GLU A 15 8.62 -31.86 3.46
C GLU A 15 7.92 -31.00 2.42
N ILE A 16 8.66 -30.03 1.90
CA ILE A 16 8.23 -29.21 0.75
C ILE A 16 9.33 -29.33 -0.30
N ASN A 17 8.95 -29.54 -1.56
CA ASN A 17 9.87 -29.55 -2.66
C ASN A 17 9.40 -28.56 -3.74
N VAL A 18 10.35 -27.83 -4.30
CA VAL A 18 10.12 -26.92 -5.43
C VAL A 18 10.87 -27.45 -6.64
N TYR A 19 10.21 -27.48 -7.79
CA TYR A 19 10.74 -27.96 -9.06
C TYR A 19 10.58 -26.88 -10.14
N GLY A 20 11.56 -26.78 -11.02
CA GLY A 20 11.49 -25.97 -12.23
C GLY A 20 10.66 -26.62 -13.34
N GLU A 21 10.56 -25.94 -14.49
CA GLU A 21 9.86 -26.48 -15.68
C GLU A 21 10.45 -27.81 -16.17
N ASP A 22 11.73 -28.01 -16.00
CA ASP A 22 12.44 -29.25 -16.37
C ASP A 22 12.33 -30.34 -15.29
N LEU A 23 11.50 -30.14 -14.28
CA LEU A 23 11.33 -31.01 -13.11
C LEU A 23 12.62 -31.19 -12.27
N SER A 24 13.64 -30.38 -12.47
CA SER A 24 14.79 -30.34 -11.57
C SER A 24 14.39 -29.73 -10.22
N LYS A 25 14.92 -30.27 -9.12
CA LYS A 25 14.67 -29.72 -7.79
C LYS A 25 15.41 -28.39 -7.63
N ILE A 26 14.71 -27.37 -7.16
CA ILE A 26 15.25 -26.02 -6.94
C ILE A 26 15.37 -25.77 -5.44
N ASP A 27 16.47 -25.16 -5.02
CA ASP A 27 16.62 -24.64 -3.67
C ASP A 27 15.72 -23.43 -3.48
N TYR A 28 15.06 -23.31 -2.31
CA TYR A 28 14.15 -22.24 -1.99
C TYR A 28 14.43 -21.67 -0.61
N GLU A 29 14.21 -20.38 -0.45
CA GLU A 29 14.27 -19.70 0.84
C GLU A 29 12.95 -19.85 1.59
N VAL A 30 13.03 -20.14 2.88
CA VAL A 30 11.87 -20.19 3.78
C VAL A 30 11.81 -18.88 4.56
N GLU A 31 10.85 -18.05 4.23
CA GLU A 31 10.47 -16.94 5.12
C GLU A 31 9.57 -17.46 6.23
N THR A 32 9.96 -17.18 7.48
CA THR A 32 9.07 -17.40 8.62
C THR A 32 8.11 -16.22 8.70
N VAL A 33 6.88 -16.44 8.23
CA VAL A 33 5.81 -15.47 8.44
C VAL A 33 5.41 -15.56 9.92
N GLU A 34 5.65 -14.49 10.68
CA GLU A 34 5.05 -14.38 12.01
C GLU A 34 3.53 -14.55 11.87
N LYS A 35 2.98 -15.51 12.61
CA LYS A 35 1.60 -15.92 12.49
C LYS A 35 0.66 -14.73 12.70
N TYR A 36 0.12 -14.16 11.64
CA TYR A 36 -1.16 -13.48 11.68
C TYR A 36 -2.30 -14.52 11.77
N THR A 37 -2.22 -15.43 12.73
CA THR A 37 -3.34 -16.27 13.13
C THR A 37 -4.17 -15.53 14.17
N GLU A 38 -4.58 -14.30 13.88
CA GLU A 38 -5.86 -13.88 14.41
C GLU A 38 -6.89 -14.72 13.66
N VAL A 39 -7.34 -15.80 14.33
CA VAL A 39 -8.46 -16.57 13.84
C VAL A 39 -9.57 -15.57 13.56
N ALA A 40 -10.11 -15.58 12.34
CA ALA A 40 -11.18 -14.69 11.95
C ALA A 40 -12.45 -15.07 12.71
N GLU A 41 -12.51 -14.69 13.99
CA GLU A 41 -13.66 -14.86 14.85
C GLU A 41 -14.52 -13.62 14.82
N LYS A 42 -15.83 -13.79 14.76
CA LYS A 42 -16.77 -12.67 14.80
C LYS A 42 -16.77 -11.93 16.15
N GLY A 43 -16.21 -12.51 17.21
CA GLY A 43 -16.07 -11.87 18.52
C GLY A 43 -17.40 -11.37 19.13
N GLY A 44 -18.50 -12.10 18.91
CA GLY A 44 -19.83 -11.73 19.38
C GLY A 44 -20.64 -10.84 18.41
N PHE A 45 -20.07 -10.41 17.30
CA PHE A 45 -20.79 -9.66 16.26
C PHE A 45 -21.57 -10.60 15.33
N GLU A 46 -22.70 -10.16 14.83
CA GLU A 46 -23.50 -10.93 13.88
C GLU A 46 -22.77 -11.07 12.52
N HIS A 47 -22.09 -10.00 12.08
CA HIS A 47 -21.38 -9.92 10.80
C HIS A 47 -19.94 -9.42 10.96
N PHE A 48 -19.01 -9.95 10.15
CA PHE A 48 -17.63 -9.48 10.12
C PHE A 48 -17.52 -7.98 9.82
N MET A 49 -18.27 -7.49 8.85
CA MET A 49 -18.27 -6.07 8.50
C MET A 49 -18.63 -5.18 9.68
N LEU A 50 -19.61 -5.58 10.52
CA LEU A 50 -19.98 -4.83 11.72
C LEU A 50 -18.82 -4.81 12.73
N LYS A 51 -18.19 -5.96 12.98
CA LYS A 51 -16.97 -6.06 13.81
C LYS A 51 -15.89 -5.11 13.29
N GLU A 52 -15.60 -5.15 12.00
CA GLU A 52 -14.55 -4.37 11.35
C GLU A 52 -14.82 -2.85 11.41
N ILE A 53 -16.09 -2.43 11.39
CA ILE A 53 -16.49 -1.05 11.64
C ILE A 53 -16.10 -0.63 13.07
N TYR A 54 -16.36 -1.46 14.06
CA TYR A 54 -15.98 -1.17 15.46
C TYR A 54 -14.47 -1.29 15.71
N GLU A 55 -13.72 -2.00 14.87
CA GLU A 55 -12.26 -2.09 14.93
C GLU A 55 -11.54 -0.87 14.33
N GLN A 56 -12.22 0.02 13.62
CA GLN A 56 -11.62 1.18 12.96
C GLN A 56 -10.72 2.03 13.87
N PRO A 57 -11.12 2.39 15.12
CA PRO A 57 -10.25 3.19 15.97
C PRO A 57 -8.92 2.51 16.28
N LYS A 58 -8.97 1.21 16.57
CA LYS A 58 -7.75 0.44 16.83
C LYS A 58 -6.89 0.28 15.58
N ALA A 59 -7.50 -0.02 14.43
CA ALA A 59 -6.78 -0.14 13.15
C ALA A 59 -6.05 1.16 12.79
N LEU A 60 -6.68 2.31 13.00
CA LEU A 60 -6.05 3.61 12.79
C LEU A 60 -4.88 3.86 13.75
N GLN A 61 -4.99 3.47 15.01
CA GLN A 61 -3.91 3.58 16.00
C GLN A 61 -2.72 2.69 15.64
N ASP A 62 -2.97 1.44 15.28
CA ASP A 62 -1.93 0.48 14.91
C ASP A 62 -1.23 0.95 13.61
N SER A 63 -1.99 1.41 12.63
CA SER A 63 -1.48 2.00 11.39
C SER A 63 -0.66 3.27 11.64
N GLN A 64 -1.11 4.14 12.54
CA GLN A 64 -0.36 5.34 12.90
C GLN A 64 1.01 5.00 13.48
N THR A 65 1.07 4.03 14.40
CA THR A 65 2.33 3.58 14.97
C THR A 65 3.28 3.09 13.88
N GLU A 66 2.78 2.34 12.91
CA GLU A 66 3.59 1.87 11.79
C GLU A 66 4.11 3.01 10.92
N LEU A 67 3.24 3.93 10.53
CA LEU A 67 3.53 4.98 9.56
C LEU A 67 4.42 6.10 10.13
N PHE A 68 4.30 6.42 11.41
CA PHE A 68 4.96 7.59 12.01
C PHE A 68 6.02 7.25 13.05
N VAL A 69 5.98 6.06 13.66
CA VAL A 69 6.99 5.66 14.66
C VAL A 69 8.04 4.75 14.04
N ASN A 70 7.64 3.78 13.22
CA ASN A 70 8.58 2.85 12.59
C ASN A 70 9.22 3.41 11.32
N SER A 71 8.75 4.58 10.86
CA SER A 71 9.31 5.36 9.72
C SER A 71 9.49 4.60 8.40
N PRO A 72 8.53 3.80 7.95
CA PRO A 72 8.67 3.08 6.69
C PRO A 72 8.81 4.01 5.48
N LEU A 73 8.35 5.27 5.60
CA LEU A 73 8.38 6.25 4.52
C LEU A 73 9.80 6.70 4.15
N GLU A 74 10.74 6.66 5.08
CA GLU A 74 12.15 6.96 4.80
C GLU A 74 12.79 5.93 3.87
N ASN A 75 12.32 4.70 3.93
CA ASN A 75 12.81 3.58 3.10
C ASN A 75 12.25 3.61 1.66
N LEU A 76 11.36 4.53 1.33
CA LEU A 76 10.83 4.67 -0.03
C LEU A 76 11.84 5.25 -1.01
N HIS A 77 12.98 5.77 -0.51
CA HIS A 77 14.05 6.36 -1.32
C HIS A 77 13.57 7.38 -2.36
N LEU A 78 12.59 8.23 -1.99
CA LEU A 78 11.98 9.24 -2.86
C LEU A 78 12.85 10.52 -2.94
N ASN A 79 14.14 10.38 -3.22
CA ASN A 79 15.13 11.47 -3.16
C ASN A 79 15.36 12.19 -4.51
N TRP A 80 14.44 12.08 -5.44
CA TRP A 80 14.46 12.79 -6.73
C TRP A 80 13.24 13.70 -6.89
N LYS A 81 13.31 14.60 -7.88
CA LYS A 81 12.18 15.47 -8.20
C LYS A 81 11.05 14.67 -8.84
N ILE A 82 9.94 14.52 -8.11
CA ILE A 82 8.72 13.90 -8.62
C ILE A 82 7.96 14.92 -9.47
N GLY A 83 7.70 14.59 -10.73
CA GLY A 83 6.99 15.48 -11.66
C GLY A 83 5.49 15.29 -11.68
N SER A 84 5.02 14.07 -11.40
CA SER A 84 3.62 13.71 -11.32
C SER A 84 3.45 12.43 -10.51
N ILE A 85 2.25 12.25 -9.96
CA ILE A 85 1.88 11.03 -9.22
C ILE A 85 0.66 10.42 -9.88
N SER A 86 0.70 9.10 -10.15
CA SER A 86 -0.45 8.32 -10.56
C SER A 86 -0.84 7.37 -9.42
N VAL A 87 -2.03 7.53 -8.88
CA VAL A 87 -2.59 6.58 -7.89
C VAL A 87 -3.43 5.56 -8.63
N VAL A 88 -3.15 4.29 -8.40
CA VAL A 88 -3.74 3.17 -9.16
C VAL A 88 -4.34 2.16 -8.20
N ALA A 89 -5.62 1.85 -8.34
CA ALA A 89 -6.32 0.94 -7.44
C ALA A 89 -7.62 0.37 -8.05
N CYS A 90 -8.24 -0.56 -7.33
CA CYS A 90 -9.56 -1.11 -7.62
C CYS A 90 -10.52 -0.87 -6.44
N GLY A 91 -11.83 -0.83 -6.74
CA GLY A 91 -12.89 -0.83 -5.72
C GLY A 91 -12.75 0.31 -4.70
N THR A 92 -12.92 -0.01 -3.43
CA THR A 92 -12.86 0.97 -2.33
C THR A 92 -11.50 1.65 -2.21
N SER A 93 -10.40 0.96 -2.53
CA SER A 93 -9.05 1.53 -2.57
C SER A 93 -8.91 2.65 -3.61
N TYR A 94 -9.64 2.58 -4.73
CA TYR A 94 -9.70 3.67 -5.70
C TYR A 94 -10.30 4.94 -5.09
N HIS A 95 -11.35 4.79 -4.27
CA HIS A 95 -11.95 5.93 -3.57
C HIS A 95 -11.01 6.54 -2.51
N ALA A 96 -10.21 5.71 -1.83
CA ALA A 96 -9.14 6.22 -0.96
C ALA A 96 -8.13 7.04 -1.78
N GLY A 97 -7.76 6.57 -2.98
CA GLY A 97 -6.91 7.30 -3.91
C GLY A 97 -7.46 8.66 -4.33
N LEU A 98 -8.79 8.77 -4.54
CA LEU A 98 -9.43 10.06 -4.84
C LEU A 98 -9.28 11.07 -3.70
N VAL A 99 -9.40 10.63 -2.44
CA VAL A 99 -9.14 11.49 -1.28
C VAL A 99 -7.66 11.88 -1.22
N GLY A 100 -6.76 10.91 -1.36
CA GLY A 100 -5.33 11.11 -1.35
C GLY A 100 -4.84 12.12 -2.40
N LYS A 101 -5.46 12.11 -3.59
CA LYS A 101 -5.18 13.11 -4.65
C LYS A 101 -5.27 14.52 -4.11
N TYR A 102 -6.41 14.90 -3.50
CA TYR A 102 -6.61 16.26 -3.00
C TYR A 102 -5.57 16.65 -1.96
N VAL A 103 -5.24 15.74 -1.06
CA VAL A 103 -4.27 15.99 0.01
C VAL A 103 -2.86 16.16 -0.54
N ILE A 104 -2.44 15.26 -1.43
CA ILE A 104 -1.11 15.34 -2.05
C ILE A 104 -0.97 16.64 -2.86
N GLU A 105 -1.93 16.94 -3.73
CA GLU A 105 -1.90 18.16 -4.55
C GLU A 105 -1.85 19.43 -3.70
N GLN A 106 -2.63 19.47 -2.60
CA GLN A 106 -2.69 20.61 -1.69
C GLN A 106 -1.37 20.85 -0.96
N LEU A 107 -0.71 19.79 -0.51
CA LEU A 107 0.50 19.89 0.31
C LEU A 107 1.79 20.02 -0.53
N THR A 108 1.82 19.44 -1.72
CA THR A 108 3.06 19.33 -2.52
C THR A 108 3.04 20.10 -3.82
N ALA A 109 1.85 20.56 -4.27
CA ALA A 109 1.62 21.09 -5.62
C ALA A 109 2.03 20.14 -6.76
N ILE A 110 2.25 18.85 -6.48
CA ILE A 110 2.53 17.83 -7.49
C ILE A 110 1.20 17.37 -8.10
N PRO A 111 1.02 17.39 -9.42
CA PRO A 111 -0.23 16.94 -10.05
C PRO A 111 -0.44 15.44 -9.83
N VAL A 112 -1.66 15.07 -9.44
CA VAL A 112 -2.05 13.69 -9.16
C VAL A 112 -3.18 13.25 -10.07
N SER A 113 -3.03 12.10 -10.71
CA SER A 113 -4.11 11.39 -11.41
C SER A 113 -4.49 10.11 -10.67
N VAL A 114 -5.77 9.74 -10.73
CA VAL A 114 -6.26 8.50 -10.11
C VAL A 114 -6.87 7.62 -11.18
N HIS A 115 -6.45 6.35 -11.23
CA HIS A 115 -6.82 5.43 -12.28
C HIS A 115 -7.37 4.12 -11.70
N TYR A 116 -8.33 3.54 -12.39
CA TYR A 116 -8.64 2.13 -12.16
C TYR A 116 -7.48 1.25 -12.65
N ALA A 117 -7.09 0.26 -11.85
CA ALA A 117 -5.95 -0.59 -12.18
C ALA A 117 -6.17 -1.39 -13.48
N SER A 118 -7.42 -1.79 -13.76
CA SER A 118 -7.81 -2.44 -15.02
C SER A 118 -7.51 -1.60 -16.26
N GLU A 119 -7.64 -0.27 -16.15
CA GLU A 119 -7.47 0.67 -17.25
C GLU A 119 -6.03 1.18 -17.38
N PHE A 120 -5.35 1.32 -16.24
CA PHE A 120 -4.01 1.92 -16.17
C PHE A 120 -2.98 1.24 -17.08
N ARG A 121 -3.02 -0.09 -17.21
CA ARG A 121 -2.10 -0.84 -18.07
C ARG A 121 -2.18 -0.47 -19.54
N TYR A 122 -3.32 0.08 -19.99
CA TYR A 122 -3.53 0.52 -21.38
C TYR A 122 -3.26 2.01 -21.58
N ALA A 123 -3.31 2.79 -20.49
CA ALA A 123 -3.16 4.25 -20.51
C ALA A 123 -1.93 4.71 -19.72
N ALA A 124 -0.95 3.83 -19.58
CA ALA A 124 0.22 4.10 -18.76
C ALA A 124 0.91 5.42 -19.15
N PRO A 125 1.42 6.20 -18.18
CA PRO A 125 1.97 7.52 -18.43
C PRO A 125 3.14 7.43 -19.40
N VAL A 126 2.99 8.08 -20.54
CA VAL A 126 4.07 8.17 -21.53
C VAL A 126 5.20 9.00 -20.91
N GLN A 127 6.36 8.37 -20.73
CA GLN A 127 7.56 9.10 -20.33
C GLN A 127 7.83 10.22 -21.34
N GLY A 128 7.90 11.46 -20.85
CA GLY A 128 8.59 12.52 -21.58
C GLY A 128 7.86 13.19 -22.73
N VAL A 129 6.55 13.40 -22.65
CA VAL A 129 5.94 14.44 -23.48
C VAL A 129 6.33 15.79 -22.88
N GLY A 130 7.46 16.34 -23.35
CA GLY A 130 7.90 17.67 -22.95
C GLY A 130 9.39 17.87 -22.68
N GLY A 131 10.25 16.87 -22.91
CA GLY A 131 11.72 17.10 -22.96
C GLY A 131 12.40 17.51 -21.65
N LEU A 132 11.73 17.56 -20.52
CA LEU A 132 12.33 17.83 -19.22
C LEU A 132 12.71 16.50 -18.54
N MET A 133 13.89 15.98 -18.87
CA MET A 133 14.47 14.75 -18.33
C MET A 133 14.79 14.78 -16.81
N SER A 134 14.31 15.77 -16.06
CA SER A 134 14.70 15.95 -14.65
C SER A 134 13.68 15.44 -13.62
N SER A 135 12.50 14.95 -14.04
CA SER A 135 11.47 14.49 -13.13
C SER A 135 10.98 13.11 -13.51
N ARG A 136 10.99 12.18 -12.55
CA ARG A 136 10.51 10.80 -12.71
C ARG A 136 9.08 10.68 -12.16
N PRO A 137 8.14 10.03 -12.88
CA PRO A 137 6.80 9.81 -12.35
C PRO A 137 6.84 8.81 -11.19
N LEU A 138 5.97 9.04 -10.19
CA LEU A 138 5.71 8.12 -9.10
C LEU A 138 4.36 7.44 -9.34
N VAL A 139 4.31 6.12 -9.26
CA VAL A 139 3.06 5.35 -9.32
C VAL A 139 2.80 4.74 -7.94
N VAL A 140 1.70 5.14 -7.32
CA VAL A 140 1.25 4.64 -6.02
C VAL A 140 0.13 3.63 -6.26
N LEU A 141 0.39 2.36 -5.93
CA LEU A 141 -0.56 1.26 -6.10
C LEU A 141 -1.20 0.93 -4.75
N ILE A 142 -2.54 0.90 -4.68
CA ILE A 142 -3.25 0.62 -3.44
C ILE A 142 -3.98 -0.71 -3.56
N SER A 143 -3.68 -1.66 -2.67
CA SER A 143 -4.34 -2.96 -2.61
C SER A 143 -4.37 -3.48 -1.18
N GLN A 144 -5.55 -3.76 -0.63
CA GLN A 144 -5.67 -4.33 0.71
C GLN A 144 -4.93 -5.67 0.82
N SER A 145 -5.20 -6.60 -0.08
CA SER A 145 -4.61 -7.95 -0.07
C SER A 145 -3.20 -8.02 -0.66
N GLY A 146 -2.86 -7.06 -1.56
CA GLY A 146 -1.64 -7.13 -2.35
C GLY A 146 -1.62 -8.21 -3.44
N GLU A 147 -2.76 -8.88 -3.66
CA GLU A 147 -2.92 -9.98 -4.62
C GLU A 147 -3.89 -9.66 -5.76
N THR A 148 -4.39 -8.41 -5.84
CA THR A 148 -5.34 -8.01 -6.87
C THR A 148 -4.67 -8.05 -8.25
N ALA A 149 -5.15 -8.92 -9.14
CA ALA A 149 -4.53 -9.18 -10.44
C ALA A 149 -4.32 -7.92 -11.30
N ASP A 150 -5.34 -7.05 -11.38
CA ASP A 150 -5.24 -5.81 -12.14
C ASP A 150 -4.21 -4.85 -11.54
N THR A 151 -4.12 -4.75 -10.21
CA THR A 151 -3.14 -3.90 -9.53
C THR A 151 -1.71 -4.41 -9.73
N LEU A 152 -1.50 -5.73 -9.72
CA LEU A 152 -0.22 -6.36 -10.05
C LEU A 152 0.16 -6.11 -11.51
N ALA A 153 -0.78 -6.26 -12.44
CA ALA A 153 -0.55 -5.96 -13.86
C ALA A 153 -0.18 -4.48 -14.08
N ALA A 154 -0.85 -3.56 -13.37
CA ALA A 154 -0.54 -2.15 -13.39
C ALA A 154 0.86 -1.83 -12.83
N ALA A 155 1.28 -2.51 -11.75
CA ALA A 155 2.62 -2.38 -11.19
C ALA A 155 3.70 -2.76 -12.21
N ARG A 156 3.53 -3.88 -12.89
CA ARG A 156 4.45 -4.35 -13.93
C ARG A 156 4.50 -3.39 -15.11
N ALA A 157 3.35 -2.89 -15.58
CA ALA A 157 3.27 -1.91 -16.66
C ALA A 157 3.99 -0.61 -16.30
N ALA A 158 3.81 -0.12 -15.06
CA ALA A 158 4.51 1.07 -14.56
C ALA A 158 6.05 0.87 -14.54
N LYS A 159 6.51 -0.27 -14.04
CA LYS A 159 7.96 -0.60 -14.01
C LYS A 159 8.56 -0.71 -15.40
N GLN A 160 7.87 -1.37 -16.33
CA GLN A 160 8.31 -1.48 -17.73
C GLN A 160 8.49 -0.10 -18.38
N GLN A 161 7.73 0.90 -17.95
CA GLN A 161 7.85 2.27 -18.39
C GLN A 161 8.86 3.11 -17.59
N GLY A 162 9.61 2.49 -16.69
CA GLY A 162 10.63 3.15 -15.88
C GLY A 162 10.07 4.07 -14.79
N CYS A 163 8.78 3.97 -14.44
CA CYS A 163 8.22 4.67 -13.30
C CYS A 163 8.80 4.10 -11.99
N HIS A 164 8.89 4.93 -10.96
CA HIS A 164 9.08 4.43 -9.61
C HIS A 164 7.74 4.01 -9.02
N THR A 165 7.71 2.87 -8.35
CA THR A 165 6.48 2.25 -7.88
C THR A 165 6.48 2.11 -6.36
N VAL A 166 5.39 2.53 -5.73
CA VAL A 166 5.17 2.36 -4.28
C VAL A 166 3.83 1.69 -4.08
N ALA A 167 3.78 0.63 -3.25
CA ALA A 167 2.54 -0.01 -2.87
C ALA A 167 2.09 0.44 -1.46
N ILE A 168 0.80 0.73 -1.32
CA ILE A 168 0.11 0.81 -0.03
C ILE A 168 -0.67 -0.48 0.13
N CYS A 169 -0.27 -1.32 1.09
CA CYS A 169 -0.79 -2.67 1.26
C CYS A 169 -0.99 -3.03 2.74
N ASN A 170 -1.97 -3.89 3.04
CA ASN A 170 -2.20 -4.33 4.43
C ASN A 170 -1.50 -5.66 4.76
N VAL A 171 -1.19 -6.48 3.75
CA VAL A 171 -0.60 -7.81 3.95
C VAL A 171 0.89 -7.79 3.63
N PRO A 172 1.77 -7.89 4.66
CA PRO A 172 3.20 -8.01 4.44
C PRO A 172 3.53 -9.30 3.66
N GLY A 173 4.55 -9.25 2.80
CA GLY A 173 4.99 -10.39 2.01
C GLY A 173 4.02 -10.80 0.89
N SER A 174 2.94 -10.06 0.65
CA SER A 174 2.06 -10.27 -0.50
C SER A 174 2.79 -10.00 -1.82
N ARG A 175 2.21 -10.46 -2.94
CA ARG A 175 2.88 -10.39 -4.25
C ARG A 175 3.26 -8.96 -4.64
N ILE A 176 2.39 -7.98 -4.40
CA ILE A 176 2.69 -6.59 -4.76
C ILE A 176 3.91 -6.05 -4.02
N THR A 177 4.12 -6.45 -2.75
CA THR A 177 5.24 -5.95 -1.94
C THR A 177 6.60 -6.39 -2.46
N ARG A 178 6.65 -7.44 -3.27
CA ARG A 178 7.85 -7.96 -3.91
C ARG A 178 8.05 -7.44 -5.34
N GLU A 179 7.01 -6.90 -5.95
CA GLU A 179 7.04 -6.42 -7.34
C GLU A 179 7.31 -4.90 -7.46
N VAL A 180 7.19 -4.13 -6.37
CA VAL A 180 7.36 -2.67 -6.36
C VAL A 180 8.71 -2.24 -5.78
N ASP A 181 9.05 -0.95 -5.94
CA ASP A 181 10.32 -0.38 -5.46
C ASP A 181 10.24 0.06 -3.98
N GLY A 182 9.04 0.40 -3.49
CA GLY A 182 8.80 0.78 -2.11
C GLY A 182 7.45 0.28 -1.59
N VAL A 183 7.33 0.06 -0.28
CA VAL A 183 6.12 -0.49 0.34
C VAL A 183 5.75 0.30 1.59
N ILE A 184 4.46 0.60 1.73
CA ILE A 184 3.84 1.16 2.93
C ILE A 184 2.84 0.13 3.45
N ILE A 185 3.07 -0.42 4.64
CA ILE A 185 2.17 -1.38 5.29
C ILE A 185 1.21 -0.63 6.21
N THR A 186 -0.10 -0.90 6.07
CA THR A 186 -1.14 -0.18 6.82
C THR A 186 -1.45 -0.79 8.18
N LYS A 187 -1.07 -2.04 8.45
CA LYS A 187 -1.34 -2.75 9.72
C LYS A 187 -2.79 -2.66 10.23
N SER A 188 -3.76 -2.73 9.33
CA SER A 188 -5.19 -2.66 9.69
C SER A 188 -5.71 -3.92 10.40
N GLY A 189 -4.89 -4.97 10.52
CA GLY A 189 -5.34 -6.31 10.88
C GLY A 189 -6.11 -7.00 9.74
N GLN A 190 -6.62 -8.20 10.00
CA GLN A 190 -7.34 -8.98 9.01
C GLN A 190 -8.73 -8.38 8.74
N GLU A 191 -9.09 -8.19 7.47
CA GLU A 191 -10.42 -7.77 7.02
C GLU A 191 -11.01 -8.86 6.14
N VAL A 192 -12.17 -9.40 6.55
CA VAL A 192 -12.89 -10.50 5.91
C VAL A 192 -14.09 -9.99 5.12
N GLY A 193 -14.66 -8.86 5.54
CA GLY A 193 -15.77 -8.20 4.85
C GLY A 193 -15.38 -7.84 3.42
N VAL A 194 -16.28 -8.10 2.46
CA VAL A 194 -16.03 -7.80 1.04
C VAL A 194 -15.92 -6.29 0.81
N ALA A 195 -16.79 -5.51 1.43
CA ALA A 195 -16.71 -4.06 1.40
C ALA A 195 -15.71 -3.58 2.45
N ALA A 196 -14.64 -2.93 2.01
CA ALA A 196 -13.61 -2.43 2.91
C ALA A 196 -14.14 -1.35 3.85
N THR A 197 -13.78 -1.43 5.11
CA THR A 197 -14.12 -0.47 6.16
C THR A 197 -12.86 0.07 6.83
N LYS A 198 -12.24 -0.68 7.73
CA LYS A 198 -11.02 -0.27 8.44
C LYS A 198 -9.82 -0.11 7.49
N THR A 199 -9.69 -0.96 6.48
CA THR A 199 -8.58 -0.86 5.52
C THR A 199 -8.72 0.38 4.62
N PHE A 200 -9.92 0.83 4.30
CA PHE A 200 -10.14 2.08 3.60
C PHE A 200 -9.60 3.28 4.40
N LEU A 201 -9.90 3.35 5.69
CA LEU A 201 -9.42 4.43 6.56
C LEU A 201 -7.90 4.43 6.70
N THR A 202 -7.29 3.26 6.89
CA THR A 202 -5.83 3.16 7.01
C THR A 202 -5.11 3.42 5.69
N GLN A 203 -5.73 3.13 4.53
CA GLN A 203 -5.22 3.54 3.22
C GLN A 203 -5.24 5.06 3.06
N MET A 204 -6.32 5.73 3.48
CA MET A 204 -6.34 7.20 3.51
C MET A 204 -5.25 7.75 4.43
N GLN A 205 -5.08 7.19 5.63
CA GLN A 205 -4.04 7.59 6.56
C GLN A 205 -2.63 7.43 5.96
N ALA A 206 -2.37 6.32 5.25
CA ALA A 206 -1.12 6.09 4.54
C ALA A 206 -0.87 7.13 3.42
N LEU A 207 -1.94 7.53 2.69
CA LEU A 207 -1.84 8.59 1.68
C LEU A 207 -1.57 9.97 2.30
N TYR A 208 -2.16 10.27 3.46
CA TYR A 208 -1.84 11.47 4.23
C TYR A 208 -0.38 11.46 4.69
N ALA A 209 0.11 10.35 5.23
CA ALA A 209 1.50 10.20 5.64
C ALA A 209 2.46 10.39 4.46
N LEU A 210 2.17 9.79 3.31
CA LEU A 210 2.95 9.97 2.08
C LEU A 210 2.95 11.43 1.63
N ALA A 211 1.79 12.11 1.65
CA ALA A 211 1.69 13.52 1.28
C ALA A 211 2.55 14.42 2.19
N MET A 212 2.51 14.18 3.51
CA MET A 212 3.33 14.91 4.48
C MET A 212 4.82 14.64 4.29
N HIS A 213 5.20 13.38 4.05
CA HIS A 213 6.58 13.02 3.76
C HIS A 213 7.12 13.76 2.52
N LEU A 214 6.36 13.75 1.42
CA LEU A 214 6.73 14.46 0.19
C LEU A 214 6.78 15.98 0.39
N ALA A 215 5.82 16.55 1.12
CA ALA A 215 5.79 17.98 1.43
C ALA A 215 6.97 18.41 2.30
N PHE A 216 7.36 17.58 3.26
CA PHE A 216 8.53 17.80 4.09
C PHE A 216 9.82 17.71 3.28
N GLN A 217 9.99 16.70 2.44
CA GLN A 217 11.16 16.56 1.56
C GLN A 217 11.30 17.70 0.57
N SER A 218 10.20 18.26 0.07
CA SER A 218 10.21 19.41 -0.84
C SER A 218 10.41 20.75 -0.14
N GLY A 219 10.39 20.78 1.22
CA GLY A 219 10.45 21.99 2.01
C GLY A 219 9.13 22.79 2.01
N SER A 220 8.03 22.20 1.55
CA SER A 220 6.69 22.83 1.57
C SER A 220 6.12 22.95 2.97
N ILE A 221 6.52 22.04 3.88
CA ILE A 221 6.20 22.07 5.31
C ILE A 221 7.49 21.94 6.14
N ASP A 222 7.48 22.50 7.34
CA ASP A 222 8.57 22.38 8.31
C ASP A 222 8.32 21.27 9.35
N HIS A 223 9.32 21.01 10.18
CA HIS A 223 9.22 20.03 11.27
C HIS A 223 8.10 20.32 12.26
N VAL A 224 7.77 21.59 12.51
CA VAL A 224 6.71 21.96 13.45
C VAL A 224 5.35 21.59 12.88
N MET A 225 5.14 21.91 11.61
CA MET A 225 3.90 21.51 10.91
C MET A 225 3.78 19.99 10.86
N LEU A 226 4.83 19.26 10.47
CA LEU A 226 4.82 17.80 10.42
C LEU A 226 4.40 17.22 11.78
N LYS A 227 5.03 17.66 12.87
CA LYS A 227 4.74 17.18 14.23
C LYS A 227 3.35 17.54 14.72
N ASN A 228 2.83 18.71 14.35
CA ASN A 228 1.46 19.10 14.66
C ASN A 228 0.44 18.20 13.97
N TRP A 229 0.69 17.78 12.74
CA TRP A 229 -0.17 16.88 12.00
C TRP A 229 -0.13 15.44 12.55
N GLU A 230 1.05 14.94 12.89
CA GLU A 230 1.20 13.66 13.59
C GLU A 230 0.38 13.63 14.90
N ASN A 231 0.43 14.70 15.68
CA ASN A 231 -0.34 14.84 16.91
C ASN A 231 -1.85 14.96 16.62
N ALA A 232 -2.26 15.70 15.60
CA ALA A 232 -3.68 15.87 15.24
C ALA A 232 -4.32 14.54 14.80
N VAL A 233 -3.62 13.75 14.03
CA VAL A 233 -4.06 12.40 13.65
C VAL A 233 -4.20 11.52 14.89
N SER A 234 -3.24 11.60 15.83
CA SER A 234 -3.28 10.89 17.11
C SER A 234 -4.50 11.29 17.97
N TYR A 235 -4.79 12.59 18.05
CA TYR A 235 -5.88 13.11 18.89
C TYR A 235 -7.26 12.74 18.37
N THR A 236 -7.45 12.68 17.05
CA THR A 236 -8.75 12.34 16.43
C THR A 236 -9.22 10.95 16.82
N HIS A 237 -8.31 10.01 17.11
CA HIS A 237 -8.65 8.64 17.52
C HIS A 237 -9.09 8.53 18.98
N LEU A 238 -8.63 9.43 19.84
CA LEU A 238 -9.00 9.43 21.27
C LEU A 238 -10.38 10.00 21.53
N THR A 239 -10.97 10.73 20.57
CA THR A 239 -12.24 11.43 20.71
C THR A 239 -13.42 10.78 19.99
N LEU A 240 -13.21 9.66 19.29
CA LEU A 240 -14.32 8.90 18.74
C LEU A 240 -15.12 8.27 19.90
N PRO A 241 -16.44 8.52 20.00
CA PRO A 241 -17.23 7.96 21.09
C PRO A 241 -17.20 6.44 21.01
N THR A 242 -16.67 5.81 22.04
CA THR A 242 -16.80 4.38 22.31
C THR A 242 -18.19 4.15 22.91
N THR A 243 -19.24 4.17 22.10
CA THR A 243 -20.61 3.80 22.51
C THR A 243 -21.05 2.53 21.82
#